data_250076c16fd33089f9af2ebd3ecfe7ee
#
_entry.id   250076c16fd33089f9af2ebd3ecfe7ee
#
_cell.length_a   1.000
_cell.length_b   1.000
_cell.length_c   1.000
_cell.angle_alpha   90.00
_cell.angle_beta   90.00
_cell.angle_gamma   90.00
#
_symmetry.space_group_name_H-M   'P 1'
#
loop_
_entity.id
_entity.type
_entity.pdbx_description
1 polymer ?
#
loop_
_entity_poly.entity_id
_entity_poly.type
_entity_poly.pdbx_seq_one_letter_code
_entity_poly.pdbx_strand_id
1 'polypeptide(L)'
;MATKKAASKGSKKSAKKSSATKKRATAKKAVTKSTAKKASTGKCTGWQAVQDNMPPGPPTLTVTGRCTFPTSGYKVTLKEAVPQGINPAILLLRKTVRKPTGIVLPVVTTIKVRFVKKKATRKYTHVTILPEVTTIKVKQVF
;
A
#
# COMPACT_ATOMS: atom_id res chain seq x y z
N MET A 1 -11.49 -58.61 53.80
CA MET A 1 -12.49 -58.06 54.73
C MET A 1 -13.07 -56.84 54.06
N ALA A 2 -14.23 -56.98 53.50
CA ALA A 2 -15.51 -56.59 54.07
C ALA A 2 -15.49 -55.10 54.42
N THR A 3 -16.34 -54.20 54.00
CA THR A 3 -17.77 -54.24 53.74
C THR A 3 -18.23 -52.81 53.32
N LYS A 4 -19.16 -52.80 52.44
CA LYS A 4 -20.49 -52.20 52.46
C LYS A 4 -20.56 -50.68 52.20
N LYS A 5 -21.29 -50.36 51.11
CA LYS A 5 -22.73 -50.07 51.08
C LYS A 5 -23.03 -48.67 51.59
N ALA A 6 -23.57 -47.79 50.78
CA ALA A 6 -24.97 -47.68 50.56
C ALA A 6 -25.32 -46.62 49.53
N ALA A 7 -26.31 -46.93 48.76
CA ALA A 7 -27.06 -46.06 47.86
C ALA A 7 -28.02 -45.15 48.63
N SER A 8 -28.34 -43.98 48.07
CA SER A 8 -29.63 -43.32 48.21
C SER A 8 -29.68 -42.21 47.18
N LYS A 9 -30.46 -42.39 46.09
CA LYS A 9 -31.87 -42.07 45.98
C LYS A 9 -32.14 -40.56 46.18
N GLY A 10 -32.41 -39.92 45.06
CA GLY A 10 -33.74 -39.37 44.86
C GLY A 10 -33.70 -37.86 44.65
N SER A 11 -34.05 -37.32 43.57
CA SER A 11 -35.34 -36.76 43.39
C SER A 11 -35.38 -35.79 42.25
N LYS A 12 -36.15 -36.12 41.29
CA LYS A 12 -36.91 -35.31 40.38
C LYS A 12 -37.27 -33.91 40.90
N LYS A 13 -37.09 -32.87 40.04
CA LYS A 13 -38.16 -31.98 39.62
C LYS A 13 -37.51 -30.94 38.71
N SER A 14 -37.96 -30.98 37.53
CA SER A 14 -39.06 -30.26 36.92
C SER A 14 -38.60 -29.05 36.15
N ALA A 15 -38.69 -29.24 34.89
CA ALA A 15 -38.73 -28.26 33.81
C ALA A 15 -39.28 -26.88 34.20
N LYS A 16 -38.58 -25.83 33.83
CA LYS A 16 -39.24 -24.60 33.47
C LYS A 16 -38.60 -24.02 32.22
N LYS A 17 -39.34 -24.25 31.16
CA LYS A 17 -39.23 -23.69 29.84
C LYS A 17 -39.30 -22.17 29.98
N SER A 18 -38.22 -21.50 29.69
CA SER A 18 -38.29 -20.08 29.35
C SER A 18 -37.57 -19.89 28.01
N SER A 19 -38.40 -19.65 27.05
CA SER A 19 -38.10 -19.21 25.73
C SER A 19 -37.33 -17.89 25.82
N ALA A 20 -36.02 -17.93 25.75
CA ALA A 20 -35.23 -16.74 25.51
C ALA A 20 -35.17 -16.51 24.00
N THR A 21 -35.94 -15.55 23.57
CA THR A 21 -35.92 -14.94 22.25
C THR A 21 -34.52 -14.65 21.82
N LYS A 22 -34.06 -15.41 20.85
CA LYS A 22 -32.78 -15.22 20.17
C LYS A 22 -32.87 -13.93 19.38
N LYS A 23 -32.51 -12.81 19.98
CA LYS A 23 -32.23 -11.57 19.27
C LYS A 23 -31.03 -11.81 18.43
N ARG A 24 -31.26 -12.11 17.18
CA ARG A 24 -30.29 -12.15 16.10
C ARG A 24 -29.77 -10.72 15.93
N ALA A 25 -28.71 -10.40 16.61
CA ALA A 25 -27.94 -9.20 16.32
C ALA A 25 -27.31 -9.42 14.95
N THR A 26 -27.94 -8.90 13.92
CA THR A 26 -27.32 -8.68 12.64
C THR A 26 -26.21 -7.66 12.87
N ALA A 27 -25.01 -8.15 13.06
CA ALA A 27 -23.83 -7.34 12.95
C ALA A 27 -23.80 -6.81 11.51
N LYS A 28 -24.28 -5.60 11.32
CA LYS A 28 -24.00 -4.81 10.13
C LYS A 28 -22.49 -4.67 10.07
N LYS A 29 -21.88 -5.52 9.27
CA LYS A 29 -20.51 -5.36 8.83
C LYS A 29 -20.47 -4.00 8.15
N ALA A 30 -20.04 -2.99 8.87
CA ALA A 30 -19.74 -1.70 8.32
C ALA A 30 -18.59 -1.96 7.34
N VAL A 31 -18.94 -2.09 6.08
CA VAL A 31 -18.03 -1.92 4.99
C VAL A 31 -17.59 -0.46 5.08
N THR A 32 -16.52 -0.23 5.79
CA THR A 32 -15.80 1.02 5.70
C THR A 32 -15.30 1.07 4.27
N LYS A 33 -16.13 1.66 3.42
CA LYS A 33 -15.74 2.16 2.13
C LYS A 33 -14.62 3.12 2.41
N SER A 34 -13.39 2.62 2.35
CA SER A 34 -12.23 3.47 2.31
C SER A 34 -12.36 4.29 1.03
N THR A 35 -13.03 5.42 1.16
CA THR A 35 -12.97 6.46 0.16
C THR A 35 -11.49 6.78 0.06
N ALA A 36 -10.85 6.24 -0.96
CA ALA A 36 -9.53 6.65 -1.36
C ALA A 36 -9.64 8.16 -1.58
N LYS A 37 -9.25 8.91 -0.56
CA LYS A 37 -9.28 10.36 -0.53
C LYS A 37 -8.42 10.77 -1.72
N LYS A 38 -9.09 11.24 -2.77
CA LYS A 38 -8.49 11.67 -4.02
C LYS A 38 -7.30 12.53 -3.67
N ALA A 39 -6.10 11.95 -3.78
CA ALA A 39 -4.89 12.58 -3.35
C ALA A 39 -4.78 13.89 -4.12
N SER A 40 -4.62 14.96 -3.39
CA SER A 40 -4.49 16.32 -3.89
C SER A 40 -3.67 16.37 -5.16
N THR A 41 -4.24 16.99 -6.14
CA THR A 41 -3.86 17.08 -7.53
C THR A 41 -2.56 17.85 -7.73
N GLY A 42 -1.44 17.31 -7.23
CA GLY A 42 -0.13 17.77 -7.66
C GLY A 42 0.16 17.17 -9.03
N LYS A 43 0.47 17.99 -10.00
CA LYS A 43 0.85 17.55 -11.34
C LYS A 43 2.32 17.14 -11.33
N CYS A 44 2.60 15.89 -11.72
CA CYS A 44 3.97 15.41 -11.87
C CYS A 44 4.34 15.30 -13.34
N THR A 45 5.48 15.86 -13.70
CA THR A 45 5.97 15.95 -15.09
C THR A 45 7.49 15.71 -15.12
N GLY A 46 8.04 15.62 -16.35
CA GLY A 46 9.48 15.51 -16.55
C GLY A 46 10.06 14.20 -15.99
N TRP A 47 9.31 13.12 -16.10
CA TRP A 47 9.78 11.81 -15.71
C TRP A 47 10.87 11.31 -16.63
N GLN A 48 11.95 10.83 -16.05
CA GLN A 48 13.08 10.21 -16.76
C GLN A 48 13.49 8.95 -16.03
N ALA A 49 13.84 7.93 -16.78
CA ALA A 49 14.36 6.68 -16.25
C ALA A 49 15.67 6.34 -16.97
N VAL A 50 16.73 6.12 -16.20
CA VAL A 50 18.07 5.80 -16.69
C VAL A 50 18.57 4.56 -15.98
N GLN A 51 18.98 3.56 -16.74
CA GLN A 51 19.67 2.40 -16.21
C GLN A 51 21.14 2.50 -16.57
N ASP A 52 21.95 2.61 -15.54
CA ASP A 52 23.40 2.65 -15.62
C ASP A 52 23.93 1.22 -15.44
N ASN A 53 24.63 0.73 -16.47
CA ASN A 53 25.23 -0.61 -16.50
C ASN A 53 26.76 -0.53 -16.55
N MET A 54 27.35 0.66 -16.30
CA MET A 54 28.79 0.85 -16.35
C MET A 54 29.51 0.08 -15.24
N PRO A 55 30.57 -0.69 -15.56
CA PRO A 55 31.46 -1.22 -14.57
C PRO A 55 32.27 -0.08 -13.90
N PRO A 56 32.76 -0.23 -12.66
CA PRO A 56 32.87 -1.47 -11.89
C PRO A 56 31.69 -1.76 -10.96
N GLY A 57 30.63 -0.94 -10.97
CA GLY A 57 29.49 -1.07 -10.04
C GLY A 57 28.39 -2.02 -10.53
N PRO A 58 27.50 -2.45 -9.63
CA PRO A 58 26.31 -3.18 -10.04
C PRO A 58 25.36 -2.26 -10.80
N PRO A 59 24.61 -2.77 -11.80
CA PRO A 59 23.66 -1.99 -12.57
C PRO A 59 22.67 -1.26 -11.65
N THR A 60 22.41 0.01 -11.95
CA THR A 60 21.57 0.87 -11.13
C THR A 60 20.49 1.53 -11.99
N LEU A 61 19.21 1.38 -11.61
CA LEU A 61 18.13 2.08 -12.25
C LEU A 61 17.73 3.31 -11.43
N THR A 62 17.84 4.48 -12.04
CA THR A 62 17.42 5.76 -11.44
C THR A 62 16.22 6.31 -12.18
N VAL A 63 15.16 6.63 -11.44
CA VAL A 63 13.96 7.29 -11.96
C VAL A 63 13.84 8.64 -11.28
N THR A 64 13.70 9.69 -12.07
CA THR A 64 13.54 11.07 -11.58
C THR A 64 12.33 11.73 -12.19
N GLY A 65 11.75 12.68 -11.46
CA GLY A 65 10.62 13.46 -11.91
C GLY A 65 10.44 14.72 -11.07
N ARG A 66 9.53 15.57 -11.48
CA ARG A 66 9.16 16.81 -10.77
C ARG A 66 7.67 16.84 -10.55
N CYS A 67 7.27 17.11 -9.31
CA CYS A 67 5.86 17.25 -8.93
C CYS A 67 5.61 18.64 -8.38
N THR A 68 4.64 19.36 -8.95
CA THR A 68 4.26 20.71 -8.55
C THR A 68 2.96 20.66 -7.75
N PHE A 69 2.97 21.32 -6.59
CA PHE A 69 1.84 21.40 -5.67
C PHE A 69 1.47 22.84 -5.40
N PRO A 70 0.18 23.14 -5.13
CA PRO A 70 -0.28 24.49 -4.88
C PRO A 70 0.16 25.08 -3.52
N THR A 71 0.60 24.22 -2.61
CA THR A 71 1.07 24.62 -1.27
C THR A 71 2.37 23.92 -0.92
N SER A 72 3.10 24.46 0.02
CA SER A 72 4.33 23.86 0.52
C SER A 72 4.08 22.64 1.43
N GLY A 73 5.14 21.89 1.75
CA GLY A 73 5.11 20.82 2.74
C GLY A 73 4.63 19.45 2.25
N TYR A 74 4.30 19.27 0.98
CA TYR A 74 4.02 17.95 0.43
C TYR A 74 5.27 17.08 0.40
N LYS A 75 5.09 15.78 0.62
CA LYS A 75 6.14 14.76 0.48
C LYS A 75 5.73 13.73 -0.55
N VAL A 76 6.57 13.49 -1.53
CA VAL A 76 6.35 12.49 -2.59
C VAL A 76 7.39 11.41 -2.47
N THR A 77 6.95 10.18 -2.42
CA THR A 77 7.83 9.00 -2.39
C THR A 77 7.45 8.04 -3.50
N LEU A 78 8.48 7.43 -4.11
CA LEU A 78 8.33 6.33 -5.05
C LEU A 78 8.79 5.04 -4.38
N LYS A 79 7.99 3.99 -4.51
CA LYS A 79 8.32 2.63 -4.07
C LYS A 79 7.98 1.64 -5.17
N GLU A 80 8.63 0.50 -5.18
CA GLU A 80 8.25 -0.59 -6.06
C GLU A 80 6.81 -1.03 -5.72
N ALA A 81 5.99 -1.20 -6.74
CA ALA A 81 4.65 -1.72 -6.54
C ALA A 81 4.70 -3.21 -6.21
N VAL A 82 3.81 -3.65 -5.34
CA VAL A 82 3.62 -5.08 -5.04
C VAL A 82 2.15 -5.39 -5.22
N PRO A 83 1.80 -6.36 -6.07
CA PRO A 83 2.68 -7.16 -6.94
C PRO A 83 3.25 -6.37 -8.12
N GLN A 84 4.36 -6.85 -8.69
CA GLN A 84 4.87 -6.38 -9.97
C GLN A 84 4.03 -6.98 -11.10
N GLY A 85 4.05 -6.33 -12.27
CA GLY A 85 3.35 -6.82 -13.45
C GLY A 85 3.94 -8.13 -13.99
N ILE A 86 3.21 -8.76 -14.90
CA ILE A 86 3.58 -10.02 -15.54
C ILE A 86 4.85 -9.86 -16.38
N ASN A 87 5.07 -8.69 -16.98
CA ASN A 87 6.25 -8.43 -17.81
C ASN A 87 7.44 -7.98 -16.94
N PRO A 88 8.49 -8.81 -16.80
CA PRO A 88 9.65 -8.50 -15.97
C PRO A 88 10.52 -7.35 -16.52
N ALA A 89 10.36 -6.98 -17.79
CA ALA A 89 11.08 -5.85 -18.39
C ALA A 89 10.45 -4.48 -18.06
N ILE A 90 9.27 -4.47 -17.44
CA ILE A 90 8.57 -3.26 -17.01
C ILE A 90 8.60 -3.19 -15.49
N LEU A 91 9.17 -2.12 -14.95
CA LEU A 91 9.14 -1.88 -13.52
C LEU A 91 7.92 -1.03 -13.15
N LEU A 92 7.09 -1.53 -12.25
CA LEU A 92 5.96 -0.78 -11.70
C LEU A 92 6.39 -0.06 -10.43
N LEU A 93 6.22 1.26 -10.43
CA LEU A 93 6.46 2.11 -9.27
C LEU A 93 5.14 2.69 -8.76
N ARG A 94 4.95 2.67 -7.45
CA ARG A 94 3.83 3.34 -6.80
C ARG A 94 4.29 4.68 -6.25
N LYS A 95 3.65 5.75 -6.70
CA LYS A 95 3.82 7.08 -6.17
C LYS A 95 2.88 7.28 -4.99
N THR A 96 3.42 7.68 -3.87
CA THR A 96 2.67 8.05 -2.67
C THR A 96 2.91 9.52 -2.38
N VAL A 97 1.83 10.29 -2.27
CA VAL A 97 1.85 11.72 -1.94
C VAL A 97 1.27 11.89 -0.55
N ARG A 98 2.04 12.48 0.35
CA ARG A 98 1.58 12.85 1.69
C ARG A 98 1.37 14.35 1.75
N LYS A 99 0.18 14.75 2.20
CA LYS A 99 -0.14 16.15 2.48
C LYS A 99 0.60 16.62 3.72
N PRO A 100 0.97 17.90 3.79
CA PRO A 100 1.45 18.47 5.03
C PRO A 100 0.36 18.45 6.11
N THR A 101 0.77 18.35 7.35
CA THR A 101 -0.08 18.49 8.53
C THR A 101 0.21 19.84 9.16
N GLY A 102 -0.84 20.60 9.50
CA GLY A 102 -0.73 21.93 10.11
C GLY A 102 -0.86 23.09 9.12
N ILE A 103 -0.42 24.25 9.56
CA ILE A 103 -0.49 25.50 8.77
C ILE A 103 0.54 25.43 7.66
N VAL A 104 0.10 25.63 6.43
CA VAL A 104 0.96 25.61 5.25
C VAL A 104 0.86 26.95 4.51
N LEU A 105 1.97 27.36 3.92
CA LEU A 105 1.99 28.55 3.08
C LEU A 105 1.37 28.24 1.71
N PRO A 106 0.50 29.10 1.18
CA PRO A 106 -0.10 28.96 -0.14
C PRO A 106 0.89 29.36 -1.24
N VAL A 107 2.03 28.65 -1.29
CA VAL A 107 3.10 28.88 -2.26
C VAL A 107 3.24 27.66 -3.15
N VAL A 108 3.17 27.87 -4.46
CA VAL A 108 3.41 26.82 -5.45
C VAL A 108 4.82 26.28 -5.28
N THR A 109 4.91 24.99 -4.96
CA THR A 109 6.19 24.33 -4.68
C THR A 109 6.41 23.17 -5.63
N THR A 110 7.61 23.14 -6.24
CA THR A 110 8.03 22.02 -7.09
C THR A 110 9.00 21.13 -6.35
N ILE A 111 8.67 19.87 -6.25
CA ILE A 111 9.46 18.85 -5.55
C ILE A 111 10.10 17.92 -6.57
N LYS A 112 11.41 17.74 -6.47
CA LYS A 112 12.13 16.70 -7.23
C LYS A 112 11.92 15.35 -6.56
N VAL A 113 11.49 14.37 -7.34
CA VAL A 113 11.28 12.99 -6.87
C VAL A 113 12.34 12.12 -7.48
N ARG A 114 12.99 11.29 -6.68
CA ARG A 114 14.03 10.36 -7.13
C ARG A 114 13.78 8.99 -6.50
N PHE A 115 13.89 7.97 -7.34
CA PHE A 115 13.91 6.57 -6.94
C PHE A 115 15.16 5.90 -7.50
N VAL A 116 15.84 5.11 -6.69
CA VAL A 116 17.06 4.40 -7.09
C VAL A 116 16.90 2.94 -6.72
N LYS A 117 16.96 2.07 -7.73
CA LYS A 117 17.05 0.62 -7.55
C LYS A 117 18.48 0.18 -7.76
N LYS A 118 19.15 -0.14 -6.67
CA LYS A 118 20.49 -0.76 -6.70
C LYS A 118 20.38 -2.22 -7.14
N LYS A 119 21.40 -2.75 -7.79
CA LYS A 119 21.46 -4.13 -8.28
C LYS A 119 20.32 -4.43 -9.28
N ALA A 120 20.11 -3.54 -10.24
CA ALA A 120 19.14 -3.71 -11.31
C ALA A 120 19.66 -4.71 -12.35
N THR A 121 19.85 -5.98 -11.94
CA THR A 121 20.41 -7.06 -12.76
C THR A 121 19.60 -7.37 -14.01
N ARG A 122 18.33 -6.97 -14.03
CA ARG A 122 17.46 -7.12 -15.19
C ARG A 122 17.53 -5.88 -16.07
N LYS A 123 17.50 -6.06 -17.38
CA LYS A 123 17.32 -4.99 -18.35
C LYS A 123 15.86 -4.50 -18.30
N TYR A 124 15.66 -3.30 -17.79
CA TYR A 124 14.35 -2.65 -17.82
C TYR A 124 14.21 -1.85 -19.12
N THR A 125 13.09 -2.02 -19.81
CA THR A 125 12.77 -1.27 -21.03
C THR A 125 11.88 -0.08 -20.72
N HIS A 126 10.95 -0.27 -19.78
CA HIS A 126 9.99 0.76 -19.37
C HIS A 126 9.80 0.79 -17.86
N VAL A 127 9.41 1.95 -17.37
CA VAL A 127 8.96 2.16 -16.00
C VAL A 127 7.55 2.74 -16.04
N THR A 128 6.62 2.13 -15.31
CA THR A 128 5.25 2.64 -15.21
C THR A 128 5.01 3.15 -13.79
N ILE A 129 4.51 4.36 -13.68
CA ILE A 129 4.25 5.03 -12.40
C ILE A 129 2.76 5.02 -12.11
N LEU A 130 2.39 4.38 -11.00
CA LEU A 130 1.02 4.30 -10.51
C LEU A 130 0.77 5.40 -9.45
N PRO A 131 -0.45 5.93 -9.33
CA PRO A 131 -1.70 5.57 -10.01
C PRO A 131 -1.93 6.24 -11.36
N GLU A 132 -1.05 7.14 -11.80
CA GLU A 132 -1.24 7.93 -13.02
C GLU A 132 -1.05 7.10 -14.31
N VAL A 133 -0.56 5.87 -14.19
CA VAL A 133 -0.26 4.96 -15.31
C VAL A 133 0.64 5.61 -16.37
N THR A 134 1.59 6.43 -15.91
CA THR A 134 2.56 7.07 -16.81
C THR A 134 3.69 6.11 -17.10
N THR A 135 3.83 5.71 -18.36
CA THR A 135 4.90 4.81 -18.82
C THR A 135 6.03 5.61 -19.45
N ILE A 136 7.25 5.31 -19.02
CA ILE A 136 8.48 6.01 -19.42
C ILE A 136 9.45 4.97 -19.98
N LYS A 137 10.08 5.28 -21.12
CA LYS A 137 11.14 4.47 -21.67
C LYS A 137 12.41 4.62 -20.85
N VAL A 138 13.09 3.53 -20.57
CA VAL A 138 14.37 3.52 -19.85
C VAL A 138 15.51 3.76 -20.83
N LYS A 139 16.35 4.77 -20.55
CA LYS A 139 17.59 5.01 -21.25
C LYS A 139 18.67 4.10 -20.65
N GLN A 140 19.31 3.31 -21.50
CA GLN A 140 20.46 2.47 -21.09
C GLN A 140 21.75 3.25 -21.28
N VAL A 141 22.64 3.15 -20.27
CA VAL A 141 24.01 3.70 -20.31
C VAL A 141 24.97 2.55 -20.06
N PHE A 142 26.02 2.45 -20.89
CA PHE A 142 27.04 1.40 -20.87
C PHE A 142 28.41 2.02 -20.81
#